data_c0c187d4fa1f9d2e0d4903d208fcf49f
#
_entry.id   c0c187d4fa1f9d2e0d4903d208fcf49f
#
_cell.length_a   1.000
_cell.length_b   1.000
_cell.length_c   1.000
_cell.angle_alpha   90.00
_cell.angle_beta   90.00
_cell.angle_gamma   90.00
#
_symmetry.space_group_name_H-M   'P 1'
#
loop_
_entity.id
_entity.type
_entity.pdbx_description
1 polymer ?
#
loop_
_entity_poly.entity_id
_entity_poly.type
_entity_poly.pdbx_seq_one_letter_code
_entity_poly.pdbx_strand_id
1 'polypeptide(L)'
;MKQSVLEYKKLLEQKGLLVEFAEPEGKEGEDRPVTLVTYFSGGADQGTLFLCKGAAFKEAYLKDAVNRGAVAYVSEKKYEAGKEIPALIVNDARKAQFVLGEAFYDYPAKSLHVTALTGTKGKTTTAYYLQSMLDACLKKQGGNGCALLSSIEYYDGKTREASTLTTPESLELCRHMRNAVDAGLSHMVMEVSSQALKYERVGNTHFDTAIFLNISEDHISPTEHKDFDDYFQSKLKIFDRCTCACVNLDSDHIEEILKAAAKCERVVTFGTKENAVIRVSDIKPGRGKFYFHVAGPDFSEDFTLPVHGVFNVENAVAAIAAAWSMGIPVSLIKESLLGVTVPGRMETYESSAGEVTAIVDFAHNGLSFEKMFDTVALEYPGSRVSVVFGTPGGKAFNRRKDMGEISGKRADRIFLVPDDPGNEDPQAICEEIGGYIAKEGASFQIRMDRGAAIREAILGAVPGEVVLILGKGADVTMHVGNGNVPYRSDAVYAKEALAEYGNAFAEAATARETEE
;
A
#
# COMPACT_ATOMS: atom_id res chain seq x y z
N MET A 1 12.26 -24.78 16.50
CA MET A 1 13.52 -25.57 16.60
C MET A 1 14.56 -24.90 15.72
N LYS A 2 15.81 -24.81 16.16
CA LYS A 2 16.90 -24.30 15.28
C LYS A 2 17.13 -25.36 14.20
N GLN A 3 16.86 -25.02 12.93
CA GLN A 3 17.12 -25.91 11.82
C GLN A 3 18.59 -25.83 11.41
N SER A 4 19.11 -26.91 10.85
CA SER A 4 20.49 -26.99 10.36
C SER A 4 20.57 -26.78 8.85
N VAL A 5 21.79 -26.59 8.35
CA VAL A 5 22.05 -26.47 6.90
C VAL A 5 21.56 -27.72 6.14
N LEU A 6 21.75 -28.92 6.71
CA LEU A 6 21.29 -30.16 6.07
C LEU A 6 19.78 -30.33 6.09
N GLU A 7 19.09 -29.79 7.11
CA GLU A 7 17.62 -29.77 7.13
C GLU A 7 17.08 -28.81 6.06
N TYR A 8 17.69 -27.63 5.86
CA TYR A 8 17.34 -26.73 4.76
C TYR A 8 17.66 -27.31 3.39
N LYS A 9 18.79 -28.01 3.23
CA LYS A 9 19.09 -28.79 2.03
C LYS A 9 17.95 -29.74 1.70
N LYS A 10 17.58 -30.60 2.67
CA LYS A 10 16.48 -31.58 2.52
C LYS A 10 15.15 -30.91 2.19
N LEU A 11 14.84 -29.77 2.81
CA LEU A 11 13.63 -29.00 2.51
C LEU A 11 13.62 -28.54 1.05
N LEU A 12 14.72 -27.97 0.56
CA LEU A 12 14.84 -27.50 -0.83
C LEU A 12 14.77 -28.66 -1.84
N GLU A 13 15.33 -29.83 -1.51
CA GLU A 13 15.19 -31.07 -2.29
C GLU A 13 13.73 -31.50 -2.40
N GLN A 14 13.01 -31.56 -1.27
CA GLN A 14 11.58 -31.94 -1.24
C GLN A 14 10.69 -30.97 -2.02
N LYS A 15 11.10 -29.69 -2.11
CA LYS A 15 10.37 -28.68 -2.90
C LYS A 15 10.79 -28.64 -4.37
N GLY A 16 11.75 -29.49 -4.79
CA GLY A 16 12.27 -29.50 -6.17
C GLY A 16 13.04 -28.22 -6.54
N LEU A 17 13.59 -27.52 -5.56
CA LEU A 17 14.32 -26.28 -5.74
C LEU A 17 15.83 -26.47 -5.76
N LEU A 18 16.36 -27.47 -5.05
CA LEU A 18 17.80 -27.73 -5.00
C LEU A 18 18.29 -28.35 -6.31
N VAL A 19 19.32 -27.73 -6.90
CA VAL A 19 20.04 -28.22 -8.09
C VAL A 19 21.31 -28.93 -7.68
N GLU A 20 22.05 -28.34 -6.73
CA GLU A 20 23.33 -28.88 -6.26
C GLU A 20 23.56 -28.44 -4.79
N PHE A 21 24.17 -29.34 -4.03
CA PHE A 21 24.74 -29.02 -2.73
C PHE A 21 26.26 -29.16 -2.82
N ALA A 22 26.97 -28.05 -2.75
CA ALA A 22 28.43 -28.03 -2.82
C ALA A 22 28.99 -27.76 -1.43
N GLU A 23 29.79 -28.69 -0.92
CA GLU A 23 30.49 -28.58 0.35
C GLU A 23 31.96 -28.18 0.14
N PRO A 24 32.56 -27.43 1.09
CA PRO A 24 33.97 -27.13 1.02
C PRO A 24 34.81 -28.42 1.18
N GLU A 25 35.92 -28.48 0.47
CA GLU A 25 36.86 -29.63 0.53
C GLU A 25 37.32 -29.90 1.98
N GLY A 26 37.21 -31.15 2.41
CA GLY A 26 37.61 -31.60 3.77
C GLY A 26 36.60 -31.22 4.88
N LYS A 27 35.42 -30.76 4.56
CA LYS A 27 34.33 -30.42 5.51
C LYS A 27 33.00 -31.07 5.13
N GLU A 28 33.05 -32.16 4.39
CA GLU A 28 31.87 -32.88 3.92
C GLU A 28 31.10 -33.48 5.09
N GLY A 29 29.75 -33.34 5.07
CA GLY A 29 28.87 -33.88 6.11
C GLY A 29 28.87 -33.12 7.44
N GLU A 30 29.54 -31.99 7.57
CA GLU A 30 29.41 -31.13 8.75
C GLU A 30 28.03 -30.46 8.75
N ASP A 31 27.19 -30.83 9.70
CA ASP A 31 25.92 -30.16 9.91
C ASP A 31 26.09 -28.92 10.81
N ARG A 32 25.57 -27.78 10.38
CA ARG A 32 25.74 -26.50 11.07
C ARG A 32 24.39 -25.91 11.43
N PRO A 33 24.20 -25.47 12.69
CA PRO A 33 22.94 -24.84 13.08
C PRO A 33 22.76 -23.48 12.36
N VAL A 34 21.56 -23.23 11.89
CA VAL A 34 21.16 -21.93 11.33
C VAL A 34 20.41 -21.13 12.39
N THR A 35 20.93 -19.96 12.72
CA THR A 35 20.37 -19.05 13.72
C THR A 35 19.74 -17.81 13.11
N LEU A 36 20.05 -17.52 11.83
CA LEU A 36 19.55 -16.40 11.07
C LEU A 36 19.46 -16.76 9.58
N VAL A 37 18.41 -16.30 8.91
CA VAL A 37 18.27 -16.33 7.44
C VAL A 37 18.15 -14.89 6.98
N THR A 38 19.05 -14.42 6.11
CA THR A 38 19.05 -13.03 5.63
C THR A 38 19.68 -12.89 4.26
N TYR A 39 19.29 -11.85 3.52
CA TYR A 39 19.96 -11.39 2.29
C TYR A 39 20.72 -10.07 2.52
N PHE A 40 20.70 -9.51 3.73
CA PHE A 40 21.40 -8.30 4.11
C PHE A 40 22.71 -8.63 4.80
N SER A 41 23.84 -8.41 4.12
CA SER A 41 25.17 -8.80 4.65
C SER A 41 25.55 -8.05 5.93
N GLY A 42 25.11 -6.79 6.07
CA GLY A 42 25.35 -5.99 7.26
C GLY A 42 24.67 -6.53 8.53
N GLY A 43 23.62 -7.33 8.37
CA GLY A 43 22.91 -8.01 9.47
C GLY A 43 23.34 -9.47 9.68
N ALA A 44 24.30 -9.98 8.91
CA ALA A 44 24.81 -11.34 9.09
C ALA A 44 25.64 -11.47 10.37
N ASP A 45 25.54 -12.62 11.02
CA ASP A 45 26.32 -13.00 12.20
C ASP A 45 26.59 -14.53 12.22
N GLN A 46 27.06 -15.06 13.36
CA GLN A 46 27.35 -16.48 13.52
C GLN A 46 26.08 -17.33 13.34
N GLY A 47 26.16 -18.32 12.42
CA GLY A 47 25.06 -19.21 12.10
C GLY A 47 24.11 -18.66 11.01
N THR A 48 24.51 -17.63 10.28
CA THR A 48 23.70 -17.10 9.17
C THR A 48 23.66 -18.05 7.97
N LEU A 49 22.45 -18.35 7.47
CA LEU A 49 22.20 -18.81 6.10
C LEU A 49 21.96 -17.59 5.21
N PHE A 50 22.92 -17.27 4.34
CA PHE A 50 22.90 -16.06 3.52
C PHE A 50 22.26 -16.30 2.16
N LEU A 51 21.32 -15.42 1.75
CA LEU A 51 20.62 -15.52 0.46
C LEU A 51 21.21 -14.53 -0.55
N CYS A 52 21.85 -15.05 -1.61
CA CYS A 52 22.38 -14.27 -2.71
C CYS A 52 21.25 -13.99 -3.71
N LYS A 53 20.56 -12.86 -3.56
CA LYS A 53 19.39 -12.56 -4.41
C LYS A 53 19.38 -11.15 -4.97
N GLY A 54 18.62 -11.01 -6.08
CA GLY A 54 18.26 -9.73 -6.68
C GLY A 54 19.26 -9.22 -7.72
N ALA A 55 18.77 -8.34 -8.60
CA ALA A 55 19.57 -7.78 -9.69
C ALA A 55 20.74 -6.90 -9.20
N ALA A 56 20.62 -6.34 -7.98
CA ALA A 56 21.65 -5.52 -7.35
C ALA A 56 22.64 -6.33 -6.50
N PHE A 57 22.55 -7.66 -6.48
CA PHE A 57 23.47 -8.50 -5.71
C PHE A 57 24.90 -8.35 -6.23
N LYS A 58 25.84 -8.20 -5.28
CA LYS A 58 27.27 -8.17 -5.55
C LYS A 58 27.95 -9.26 -4.70
N GLU A 59 28.93 -9.95 -5.29
CA GLU A 59 29.68 -11.02 -4.61
C GLU A 59 30.36 -10.52 -3.33
N ALA A 60 30.70 -9.24 -3.25
CA ALA A 60 31.21 -8.61 -2.03
C ALA A 60 30.26 -8.71 -0.84
N TYR A 61 28.94 -8.78 -1.07
CA TYR A 61 27.97 -8.97 0.02
C TYR A 61 28.04 -10.38 0.62
N LEU A 62 28.25 -11.41 -0.24
CA LEU A 62 28.50 -12.76 0.24
C LEU A 62 29.81 -12.82 1.05
N LYS A 63 30.88 -12.20 0.55
CA LYS A 63 32.17 -12.12 1.25
C LYS A 63 32.03 -11.47 2.63
N ASP A 64 31.27 -10.37 2.72
CA ASP A 64 30.98 -9.70 4.00
C ASP A 64 30.20 -10.63 4.95
N ALA A 65 29.17 -11.32 4.47
CA ALA A 65 28.40 -12.28 5.25
C ALA A 65 29.27 -13.46 5.76
N VAL A 66 30.16 -14.01 4.92
CA VAL A 66 31.11 -15.06 5.33
C VAL A 66 32.03 -14.55 6.45
N ASN A 67 32.59 -13.36 6.29
CA ASN A 67 33.44 -12.73 7.30
C ASN A 67 32.72 -12.49 8.63
N ARG A 68 31.41 -12.33 8.62
CA ARG A 68 30.55 -12.14 9.81
C ARG A 68 30.07 -13.46 10.42
N GLY A 69 30.35 -14.59 9.79
CA GLY A 69 30.04 -15.91 10.36
C GLY A 69 28.89 -16.64 9.68
N ALA A 70 28.58 -16.31 8.42
CA ALA A 70 27.66 -17.12 7.64
C ALA A 70 28.16 -18.56 7.53
N VAL A 71 27.26 -19.53 7.77
CA VAL A 71 27.57 -20.96 7.79
C VAL A 71 27.25 -21.67 6.47
N ALA A 72 26.42 -21.07 5.64
CA ALA A 72 26.08 -21.52 4.30
C ALA A 72 25.48 -20.37 3.48
N TYR A 73 25.39 -20.54 2.17
CA TYR A 73 24.66 -19.59 1.31
C TYR A 73 23.76 -20.30 0.31
N VAL A 74 22.73 -19.57 -0.16
CA VAL A 74 21.78 -20.01 -1.17
C VAL A 74 21.89 -19.08 -2.39
N SER A 75 22.00 -19.64 -3.58
CA SER A 75 22.11 -18.89 -4.83
C SER A 75 21.76 -19.73 -6.06
N GLU A 76 21.63 -19.11 -7.22
CA GLU A 76 21.41 -19.81 -8.50
C GLU A 76 22.73 -20.26 -9.17
N LYS A 77 23.88 -19.89 -8.61
CA LYS A 77 25.23 -20.31 -9.07
C LYS A 77 26.24 -20.26 -7.94
N LYS A 78 27.36 -20.96 -8.13
CA LYS A 78 28.48 -20.89 -7.18
C LYS A 78 29.20 -19.55 -7.27
N TYR A 79 29.71 -19.09 -6.13
CA TYR A 79 30.52 -17.90 -5.99
C TYR A 79 31.84 -18.22 -5.31
N GLU A 80 32.93 -17.65 -5.81
CA GLU A 80 34.27 -17.83 -5.24
C GLU A 80 34.37 -17.30 -3.81
N ALA A 81 33.68 -16.17 -3.53
CA ALA A 81 33.63 -15.58 -2.19
C ALA A 81 33.01 -16.50 -1.12
N GLY A 82 32.25 -17.52 -1.52
CA GLY A 82 31.60 -18.48 -0.62
C GLY A 82 32.24 -19.87 -0.59
N LYS A 83 33.40 -20.10 -1.20
CA LYS A 83 34.01 -21.42 -1.34
C LYS A 83 34.38 -22.13 0.00
N GLU A 84 34.45 -21.38 1.09
CA GLU A 84 34.81 -21.91 2.42
C GLU A 84 33.60 -22.40 3.22
N ILE A 85 32.38 -22.17 2.71
CA ILE A 85 31.12 -22.59 3.35
C ILE A 85 30.21 -23.33 2.34
N PRO A 86 29.32 -24.22 2.81
CA PRO A 86 28.37 -24.92 1.95
C PRO A 86 27.53 -23.99 1.09
N ALA A 87 27.33 -24.38 -0.18
CA ALA A 87 26.47 -23.70 -1.14
C ALA A 87 25.25 -24.57 -1.47
N LEU A 88 24.06 -24.03 -1.25
CA LEU A 88 22.80 -24.60 -1.71
C LEU A 88 22.43 -23.92 -3.03
N ILE A 89 22.74 -24.57 -4.15
CA ILE A 89 22.45 -24.04 -5.48
C ILE A 89 21.03 -24.41 -5.85
N VAL A 90 20.23 -23.40 -6.17
CA VAL A 90 18.79 -23.53 -6.45
C VAL A 90 18.46 -23.09 -7.87
N ASN A 91 17.33 -23.60 -8.41
CA ASN A 91 16.84 -23.20 -9.72
C ASN A 91 16.02 -21.90 -9.70
N ASP A 92 15.57 -21.45 -8.52
CA ASP A 92 14.80 -20.21 -8.34
C ASP A 92 15.06 -19.66 -6.93
N ALA A 93 15.90 -18.64 -6.83
CA ALA A 93 16.28 -18.03 -5.55
C ALA A 93 15.12 -17.29 -4.86
N ARG A 94 14.13 -16.80 -5.61
CA ARG A 94 12.95 -16.11 -5.04
C ARG A 94 12.03 -17.10 -4.36
N LYS A 95 11.72 -18.22 -5.01
CA LYS A 95 10.94 -19.31 -4.40
C LYS A 95 11.67 -19.91 -3.20
N ALA A 96 12.97 -20.13 -3.34
CA ALA A 96 13.80 -20.64 -2.23
C ALA A 96 13.75 -19.70 -1.02
N GLN A 97 13.81 -18.38 -1.22
CA GLN A 97 13.73 -17.39 -0.14
C GLN A 97 12.45 -17.52 0.67
N PHE A 98 11.29 -17.65 0.01
CA PHE A 98 10.02 -17.84 0.71
C PHE A 98 10.00 -19.16 1.49
N VAL A 99 10.37 -20.27 0.85
CA VAL A 99 10.38 -21.61 1.48
C VAL A 99 11.29 -21.64 2.72
N LEU A 100 12.47 -21.04 2.62
CA LEU A 100 13.43 -20.98 3.74
C LEU A 100 12.93 -20.05 4.85
N GLY A 101 12.35 -18.90 4.50
CA GLY A 101 11.77 -17.96 5.45
C GLY A 101 10.58 -18.57 6.20
N GLU A 102 9.66 -19.22 5.48
CA GLU A 102 8.50 -19.89 6.09
C GLU A 102 8.95 -20.96 7.10
N ALA A 103 9.95 -21.77 6.74
CA ALA A 103 10.49 -22.79 7.62
C ALA A 103 11.26 -22.20 8.81
N PHE A 104 12.06 -21.15 8.59
CA PHE A 104 12.82 -20.48 9.65
C PHE A 104 11.91 -19.87 10.71
N TYR A 105 10.77 -19.31 10.30
CA TYR A 105 9.76 -18.72 11.18
C TYR A 105 8.65 -19.71 11.61
N ASP A 106 8.86 -21.01 11.43
CA ASP A 106 7.96 -22.08 11.87
C ASP A 106 6.54 -21.96 11.27
N TYR A 107 6.47 -21.78 9.95
CA TYR A 107 5.22 -21.78 9.15
C TYR A 107 4.10 -20.91 9.73
N PRO A 108 4.34 -19.64 10.03
CA PRO A 108 3.42 -18.81 10.82
C PRO A 108 2.07 -18.56 10.15
N ALA A 109 2.00 -18.59 8.82
CA ALA A 109 0.75 -18.43 8.08
C ALA A 109 -0.32 -19.48 8.45
N LYS A 110 0.09 -20.68 8.89
CA LYS A 110 -0.84 -21.73 9.31
C LYS A 110 -1.63 -21.41 10.58
N SER A 111 -1.19 -20.43 11.36
CA SER A 111 -1.80 -20.00 12.61
C SER A 111 -2.56 -18.68 12.49
N LEU A 112 -2.66 -18.15 11.27
CA LEU A 112 -3.32 -16.88 10.99
C LEU A 112 -4.43 -17.06 9.96
N HIS A 113 -5.54 -16.37 10.14
CA HIS A 113 -6.50 -16.13 9.06
C HIS A 113 -5.97 -14.97 8.21
N VAL A 114 -5.49 -15.28 7.02
CA VAL A 114 -4.84 -14.30 6.14
C VAL A 114 -5.82 -13.78 5.09
N THR A 115 -6.11 -12.48 5.14
CA THR A 115 -6.88 -11.80 4.10
C THR A 115 -5.98 -11.00 3.20
N ALA A 116 -5.97 -11.34 1.91
CA ALA A 116 -5.16 -10.68 0.88
C ALA A 116 -6.02 -9.75 0.01
N LEU A 117 -5.49 -8.56 -0.31
CA LEU A 117 -6.18 -7.59 -1.16
C LEU A 117 -5.34 -7.25 -2.38
N THR A 118 -5.93 -7.36 -3.58
CA THR A 118 -5.32 -6.86 -4.82
C THR A 118 -6.28 -5.98 -5.60
N GLY A 119 -5.74 -5.20 -6.51
CA GLY A 119 -6.45 -4.25 -7.35
C GLY A 119 -5.50 -3.17 -7.85
N THR A 120 -5.91 -2.38 -8.82
CA THR A 120 -5.12 -1.20 -9.22
C THR A 120 -5.22 -0.12 -8.15
N LYS A 121 -6.42 0.19 -7.68
CA LYS A 121 -6.70 1.23 -6.67
C LYS A 121 -7.52 0.68 -5.50
N GLY A 122 -7.50 1.41 -4.37
CA GLY A 122 -8.37 1.14 -3.22
C GLY A 122 -7.83 0.14 -2.19
N LYS A 123 -6.73 -0.58 -2.47
CA LYS A 123 -6.17 -1.61 -1.57
C LYS A 123 -5.98 -1.13 -0.13
N THR A 124 -5.24 -0.04 0.05
CA THR A 124 -4.91 0.52 1.36
C THR A 124 -6.18 0.89 2.13
N THR A 125 -7.08 1.64 1.50
CA THR A 125 -8.34 2.08 2.14
C THR A 125 -9.18 0.88 2.56
N THR A 126 -9.36 -0.10 1.67
CA THR A 126 -10.10 -1.34 1.98
C THR A 126 -9.45 -2.13 3.10
N ALA A 127 -8.11 -2.20 3.13
CA ALA A 127 -7.37 -2.89 4.19
C ALA A 127 -7.61 -2.26 5.57
N TYR A 128 -7.57 -0.93 5.67
CA TYR A 128 -7.87 -0.21 6.92
C TYR A 128 -9.32 -0.37 7.36
N TYR A 129 -10.27 -0.31 6.42
CA TYR A 129 -11.69 -0.53 6.74
C TYR A 129 -11.91 -1.94 7.27
N LEU A 130 -11.36 -2.95 6.61
CA LEU A 130 -11.49 -4.33 7.04
C LEU A 130 -10.77 -4.58 8.38
N GLN A 131 -9.56 -4.01 8.57
CA GLN A 131 -8.86 -4.10 9.85
C GLN A 131 -9.72 -3.51 10.99
N SER A 132 -10.35 -2.34 10.80
CA SER A 132 -11.23 -1.74 11.80
C SER A 132 -12.40 -2.66 12.18
N MET A 133 -13.02 -3.30 11.18
CA MET A 133 -14.12 -4.25 11.39
C MET A 133 -13.65 -5.51 12.15
N LEU A 134 -12.51 -6.06 11.76
CA LEU A 134 -11.89 -7.21 12.43
C LEU A 134 -11.49 -6.88 13.87
N ASP A 135 -10.84 -5.74 14.07
CA ASP A 135 -10.43 -5.27 15.39
C ASP A 135 -11.62 -5.14 16.34
N ALA A 136 -12.73 -4.54 15.89
CA ALA A 136 -13.94 -4.40 16.69
C ALA A 136 -14.53 -5.77 17.07
N CYS A 137 -14.58 -6.71 16.11
CA CYS A 137 -15.10 -8.05 16.34
C CYS A 137 -14.19 -8.86 17.29
N LEU A 138 -12.88 -8.90 16.99
CA LEU A 138 -11.92 -9.69 17.76
C LEU A 138 -11.77 -9.17 19.19
N LYS A 139 -11.69 -7.85 19.39
CA LYS A 139 -11.62 -7.24 20.73
C LYS A 139 -12.88 -7.53 21.56
N LYS A 140 -14.06 -7.53 20.95
CA LYS A 140 -15.31 -7.92 21.60
C LYS A 140 -15.32 -9.39 22.04
N GLN A 141 -14.59 -10.25 21.34
CA GLN A 141 -14.39 -11.66 21.69
C GLN A 141 -13.23 -11.90 22.68
N GLY A 142 -12.56 -10.84 23.16
CA GLY A 142 -11.43 -10.91 24.08
C GLY A 142 -10.06 -11.15 23.40
N GLY A 143 -9.99 -11.01 22.07
CA GLY A 143 -8.75 -11.15 21.28
C GLY A 143 -7.95 -9.84 21.19
N ASN A 144 -6.76 -9.91 20.60
CA ASN A 144 -5.77 -8.83 20.53
C ASN A 144 -5.86 -7.94 19.27
N GLY A 145 -6.87 -8.16 18.41
CA GLY A 145 -7.02 -7.42 17.15
C GLY A 145 -6.37 -8.11 15.96
N CYS A 146 -6.14 -7.36 14.88
CA CYS A 146 -5.72 -7.83 13.57
C CYS A 146 -4.41 -7.18 13.12
N ALA A 147 -3.48 -7.96 12.58
CA ALA A 147 -2.28 -7.44 11.91
C ALA A 147 -2.63 -6.76 10.59
N LEU A 148 -1.84 -5.76 10.19
CA LEU A 148 -1.98 -5.02 8.95
C LEU A 148 -0.63 -4.90 8.23
N LEU A 149 -0.58 -5.31 6.97
CA LEU A 149 0.54 -5.03 6.07
C LEU A 149 0.03 -4.23 4.88
N SER A 150 0.33 -2.93 4.87
CA SER A 150 -0.20 -1.99 3.88
C SER A 150 0.90 -1.16 3.21
N SER A 151 0.53 -0.34 2.24
CA SER A 151 1.46 0.61 1.61
C SER A 151 1.84 1.78 2.53
N ILE A 152 1.19 1.93 3.68
CA ILE A 152 1.45 3.00 4.65
C ILE A 152 2.32 2.48 5.79
N GLU A 153 1.91 1.37 6.40
CA GLU A 153 2.57 0.81 7.58
C GLU A 153 2.46 -0.71 7.64
N TYR A 154 3.37 -1.30 8.40
CA TYR A 154 3.30 -2.69 8.86
C TYR A 154 3.02 -2.71 10.37
N TYR A 155 1.94 -3.37 10.74
CA TYR A 155 1.59 -3.64 12.14
C TYR A 155 1.42 -5.14 12.35
N ASP A 156 2.24 -5.73 13.21
CA ASP A 156 2.28 -7.16 13.48
C ASP A 156 2.06 -7.53 14.96
N GLY A 157 1.54 -6.58 15.73
CA GLY A 157 1.31 -6.77 17.17
C GLY A 157 2.54 -6.55 18.06
N LYS A 158 3.76 -6.72 17.53
CA LYS A 158 5.02 -6.40 18.23
C LYS A 158 5.59 -5.06 17.76
N THR A 159 5.50 -4.79 16.46
CA THR A 159 6.03 -3.57 15.84
C THR A 159 4.94 -2.84 15.06
N ARG A 160 5.11 -1.53 14.95
CA ARG A 160 4.38 -0.67 14.03
C ARG A 160 5.41 0.23 13.36
N GLU A 161 5.61 0.05 12.06
CA GLU A 161 6.66 0.73 11.30
C GLU A 161 6.14 1.18 9.94
N ALA A 162 6.71 2.25 9.39
CA ALA A 162 6.37 2.71 8.04
C ALA A 162 6.74 1.64 7.01
N SER A 163 5.88 1.39 6.04
CA SER A 163 6.14 0.41 5.00
C SER A 163 7.24 0.87 4.04
N THR A 164 8.04 -0.07 3.58
CA THR A 164 9.04 0.14 2.52
C THR A 164 8.54 -0.32 1.16
N LEU A 165 7.60 -1.25 1.15
CA LEU A 165 6.95 -1.83 -0.02
C LEU A 165 5.48 -2.09 0.28
N THR A 166 4.61 -2.04 -0.73
CA THR A 166 3.19 -2.43 -0.56
C THR A 166 3.04 -3.84 0.02
N THR A 167 3.87 -4.76 -0.43
CA THR A 167 3.96 -6.13 0.10
C THR A 167 5.41 -6.38 0.48
N PRO A 168 5.72 -6.74 1.72
CA PRO A 168 7.09 -7.01 2.16
C PRO A 168 7.79 -8.07 1.31
N GLU A 169 9.11 -8.08 1.34
CA GLU A 169 9.89 -9.20 0.82
C GLU A 169 9.61 -10.48 1.64
N SER A 170 9.85 -11.65 1.05
CA SER A 170 9.43 -12.94 1.63
C SER A 170 9.90 -13.17 3.07
N LEU A 171 11.14 -12.82 3.40
CA LEU A 171 11.66 -13.01 4.77
C LEU A 171 10.99 -12.06 5.76
N GLU A 172 10.81 -10.79 5.38
CA GLU A 172 10.10 -9.81 6.20
C GLU A 172 8.64 -10.21 6.38
N LEU A 173 7.98 -10.69 5.32
CA LEU A 173 6.61 -11.18 5.40
C LEU A 173 6.49 -12.32 6.43
N CYS A 174 7.36 -13.33 6.35
CA CYS A 174 7.38 -14.44 7.30
C CYS A 174 7.68 -13.96 8.74
N ARG A 175 8.57 -12.98 8.90
CA ARG A 175 8.88 -12.35 10.20
C ARG A 175 7.65 -11.65 10.80
N HIS A 176 6.94 -10.84 10.00
CA HIS A 176 5.73 -10.16 10.45
C HIS A 176 4.61 -11.15 10.80
N MET A 177 4.44 -12.22 10.01
CA MET A 177 3.49 -13.29 10.35
C MET A 177 3.87 -13.99 11.66
N ARG A 178 5.17 -14.28 11.91
CA ARG A 178 5.64 -14.87 13.16
C ARG A 178 5.41 -13.93 14.34
N ASN A 179 5.70 -12.65 14.17
CA ASN A 179 5.44 -11.62 15.19
C ASN A 179 3.96 -11.56 15.54
N ALA A 180 3.07 -11.59 14.54
CA ALA A 180 1.63 -11.58 14.74
C ALA A 180 1.17 -12.78 15.58
N VAL A 181 1.62 -13.99 15.25
CA VAL A 181 1.32 -15.20 16.01
C VAL A 181 1.83 -15.08 17.45
N ASP A 182 3.09 -14.65 17.64
CA ASP A 182 3.70 -14.49 18.96
C ASP A 182 3.03 -13.39 19.81
N ALA A 183 2.44 -12.37 19.17
CA ALA A 183 1.64 -11.33 19.82
C ALA A 183 0.21 -11.80 20.14
N GLY A 184 -0.15 -13.03 19.78
CA GLY A 184 -1.49 -13.58 19.98
C GLY A 184 -2.55 -13.03 19.05
N LEU A 185 -2.13 -12.46 17.89
CA LEU A 185 -3.06 -12.08 16.82
C LEU A 185 -3.47 -13.33 16.04
N SER A 186 -4.73 -13.40 15.66
CA SER A 186 -5.30 -14.53 14.90
C SER A 186 -5.60 -14.18 13.44
N HIS A 187 -5.61 -12.90 13.08
CA HIS A 187 -5.95 -12.41 11.75
C HIS A 187 -4.88 -11.45 11.24
N MET A 188 -4.69 -11.48 9.93
CA MET A 188 -3.82 -10.56 9.21
C MET A 188 -4.52 -10.09 7.93
N VAL A 189 -4.58 -8.78 7.74
CA VAL A 189 -5.00 -8.14 6.49
C VAL A 189 -3.76 -7.64 5.77
N MET A 190 -3.58 -7.98 4.50
CA MET A 190 -2.40 -7.57 3.74
C MET A 190 -2.71 -7.15 2.31
N GLU A 191 -2.09 -6.06 1.89
CA GLU A 191 -2.07 -5.68 0.48
C GLU A 191 -1.12 -6.59 -0.29
N VAL A 192 -1.58 -7.11 -1.43
CA VAL A 192 -0.77 -7.95 -2.32
C VAL A 192 -0.65 -7.28 -3.68
N SER A 193 0.51 -6.73 -3.97
CA SER A 193 0.81 -6.07 -5.23
C SER A 193 0.98 -7.10 -6.37
N SER A 194 0.77 -6.64 -7.62
CA SER A 194 1.02 -7.49 -8.80
C SER A 194 2.46 -8.00 -8.86
N GLN A 195 3.42 -7.16 -8.48
CA GLN A 195 4.83 -7.57 -8.39
C GLN A 195 5.08 -8.63 -7.32
N ALA A 196 4.39 -8.55 -6.16
CA ALA A 196 4.51 -9.57 -5.13
C ALA A 196 4.03 -10.94 -5.61
N LEU A 197 2.95 -10.96 -6.39
CA LEU A 197 2.43 -12.18 -7.03
C LEU A 197 3.31 -12.65 -8.19
N LYS A 198 3.84 -11.72 -9.01
CA LYS A 198 4.74 -12.03 -10.12
C LYS A 198 6.06 -12.64 -9.65
N TYR A 199 6.63 -12.07 -8.59
CA TYR A 199 7.95 -12.41 -8.09
C TYR A 199 7.94 -13.34 -6.86
N GLU A 200 6.81 -14.02 -6.62
CA GLU A 200 6.65 -15.04 -5.58
C GLU A 200 6.99 -14.56 -4.15
N ARG A 201 6.79 -13.25 -3.85
CA ARG A 201 7.06 -12.73 -2.50
C ARG A 201 6.15 -13.36 -1.44
N VAL A 202 4.92 -13.66 -1.82
CA VAL A 202 3.93 -14.31 -0.95
C VAL A 202 4.00 -15.85 -1.04
N GLY A 203 4.81 -16.38 -1.96
CA GLY A 203 5.11 -17.80 -2.14
C GLY A 203 3.87 -18.68 -2.07
N ASN A 204 3.91 -19.63 -1.15
CA ASN A 204 2.84 -20.61 -0.94
C ASN A 204 1.83 -20.21 0.16
N THR A 205 1.81 -18.95 0.59
CA THR A 205 0.83 -18.49 1.56
C THR A 205 -0.59 -18.81 1.08
N HIS A 206 -1.34 -19.52 1.92
CA HIS A 206 -2.76 -19.72 1.70
C HIS A 206 -3.51 -18.47 2.16
N PHE A 207 -4.43 -17.98 1.34
CA PHE A 207 -5.32 -16.87 1.70
C PHE A 207 -6.70 -17.45 2.08
N ASP A 208 -7.11 -17.26 3.31
CA ASP A 208 -8.47 -17.63 3.73
C ASP A 208 -9.50 -16.79 3.00
N THR A 209 -9.17 -15.51 2.78
CA THR A 209 -9.97 -14.59 1.96
C THR A 209 -9.08 -13.79 1.02
N ALA A 210 -9.47 -13.68 -0.26
CA ALA A 210 -8.83 -12.80 -1.23
C ALA A 210 -9.83 -11.81 -1.81
N ILE A 211 -9.47 -10.52 -1.84
CA ILE A 211 -10.31 -9.45 -2.37
C ILE A 211 -9.70 -8.94 -3.67
N PHE A 212 -10.47 -8.97 -4.76
CA PHE A 212 -10.12 -8.36 -6.03
C PHE A 212 -10.98 -7.11 -6.24
N LEU A 213 -10.36 -5.93 -6.12
CA LEU A 213 -11.07 -4.66 -6.11
C LEU A 213 -11.41 -4.16 -7.52
N ASN A 214 -10.39 -4.03 -8.36
CA ASN A 214 -10.51 -3.49 -9.71
C ASN A 214 -9.24 -3.72 -10.51
N ILE A 215 -9.33 -3.50 -11.82
CA ILE A 215 -8.20 -3.52 -12.74
C ILE A 215 -8.32 -2.37 -13.74
N SER A 216 -7.23 -1.67 -13.99
CA SER A 216 -7.05 -0.68 -15.05
C SER A 216 -5.58 -0.61 -15.42
N GLU A 217 -5.23 -0.01 -16.54
CA GLU A 217 -3.83 0.14 -16.94
C GLU A 217 -3.03 0.93 -15.90
N ASP A 218 -1.99 0.30 -15.36
CA ASP A 218 -1.02 0.90 -14.45
C ASP A 218 0.23 -0.01 -14.40
N HIS A 219 1.35 0.48 -13.87
CA HIS A 219 2.57 -0.31 -13.68
C HIS A 219 3.18 -0.95 -14.96
N ILE A 220 2.91 -0.40 -16.14
CA ILE A 220 3.52 -0.87 -17.38
C ILE A 220 4.83 -0.11 -17.60
N SER A 221 5.94 -0.80 -17.43
CA SER A 221 7.28 -0.25 -17.59
C SER A 221 8.31 -1.36 -17.78
N PRO A 222 9.51 -1.07 -18.31
CA PRO A 222 10.57 -2.07 -18.48
C PRO A 222 11.00 -2.77 -17.17
N THR A 223 10.76 -2.15 -16.02
CA THR A 223 11.18 -2.65 -14.70
C THR A 223 10.05 -3.30 -13.91
N GLU A 224 8.81 -3.21 -14.37
CA GLU A 224 7.64 -3.75 -13.66
C GLU A 224 6.91 -4.82 -14.48
N HIS A 225 5.95 -4.42 -15.29
CA HIS A 225 5.20 -5.33 -16.18
C HIS A 225 5.44 -4.94 -17.64
N LYS A 226 5.66 -5.95 -18.51
CA LYS A 226 5.93 -5.71 -19.93
C LYS A 226 4.73 -5.13 -20.68
N ASP A 227 3.51 -5.52 -20.27
CA ASP A 227 2.24 -5.12 -20.84
C ASP A 227 1.10 -5.29 -19.82
N PHE A 228 -0.11 -4.89 -20.23
CA PHE A 228 -1.31 -5.02 -19.41
C PHE A 228 -1.65 -6.48 -19.09
N ASP A 229 -1.48 -7.40 -20.02
CA ASP A 229 -1.76 -8.82 -19.79
C ASP A 229 -0.85 -9.40 -18.69
N ASP A 230 0.45 -9.14 -18.74
CA ASP A 230 1.39 -9.54 -17.68
C ASP A 230 1.00 -8.97 -16.30
N TYR A 231 0.55 -7.72 -16.26
CA TYR A 231 0.04 -7.07 -15.05
C TYR A 231 -1.23 -7.75 -14.54
N PHE A 232 -2.20 -7.96 -15.41
CA PHE A 232 -3.49 -8.54 -15.08
C PHE A 232 -3.37 -10.02 -14.64
N GLN A 233 -2.68 -10.85 -15.44
CA GLN A 233 -2.43 -12.26 -15.11
C GLN A 233 -1.67 -12.41 -13.78
N SER A 234 -0.75 -11.49 -13.49
CA SER A 234 -0.04 -11.49 -12.20
C SER A 234 -1.01 -11.29 -11.04
N LYS A 235 -2.00 -10.38 -11.15
CA LYS A 235 -3.01 -10.18 -10.09
C LYS A 235 -3.96 -11.36 -9.92
N LEU A 236 -4.34 -12.02 -11.00
CA LEU A 236 -5.23 -13.19 -10.94
C LEU A 236 -4.66 -14.37 -10.14
N LYS A 237 -3.32 -14.44 -9.98
CA LYS A 237 -2.66 -15.44 -9.14
C LYS A 237 -3.09 -15.40 -7.67
N ILE A 238 -3.71 -14.30 -7.20
CA ILE A 238 -4.20 -14.19 -5.83
C ILE A 238 -5.21 -15.31 -5.51
N PHE A 239 -5.92 -15.82 -6.51
CA PHE A 239 -6.91 -16.87 -6.36
C PHE A 239 -6.33 -18.29 -6.41
N ASP A 240 -5.05 -18.46 -6.77
CA ASP A 240 -4.47 -19.81 -6.93
C ASP A 240 -4.43 -20.61 -5.63
N ARG A 241 -4.48 -19.92 -4.48
CA ARG A 241 -4.46 -20.52 -3.13
C ARG A 241 -5.37 -19.75 -2.19
N CYS A 242 -6.63 -19.65 -2.56
CA CYS A 242 -7.63 -18.89 -1.82
C CYS A 242 -8.85 -19.76 -1.53
N THR A 243 -9.35 -19.68 -0.30
CA THR A 243 -10.61 -20.34 0.08
C THR A 243 -11.82 -19.51 -0.33
N CYS A 244 -11.87 -18.23 0.05
CA CYS A 244 -13.00 -17.34 -0.24
C CYS A 244 -12.56 -16.14 -1.08
N ALA A 245 -13.05 -16.04 -2.31
CA ALA A 245 -12.81 -14.89 -3.19
C ALA A 245 -13.92 -13.86 -3.04
N CYS A 246 -13.55 -12.60 -2.73
CA CYS A 246 -14.45 -11.44 -2.80
C CYS A 246 -14.15 -10.66 -4.08
N VAL A 247 -15.12 -10.55 -5.00
CA VAL A 247 -14.91 -10.02 -6.35
C VAL A 247 -15.86 -8.87 -6.64
N ASN A 248 -15.30 -7.72 -7.06
CA ASN A 248 -16.07 -6.58 -7.50
C ASN A 248 -16.66 -6.81 -8.89
N LEU A 249 -17.99 -6.85 -9.00
CA LEU A 249 -18.69 -7.01 -10.28
C LEU A 249 -18.60 -5.77 -11.18
N ASP A 250 -18.29 -4.60 -10.62
CA ASP A 250 -18.16 -3.35 -11.37
C ASP A 250 -16.75 -3.15 -11.96
N SER A 251 -15.84 -4.11 -11.72
CA SER A 251 -14.49 -4.09 -12.30
C SER A 251 -14.51 -4.36 -13.81
N ASP A 252 -13.60 -3.73 -14.54
CA ASP A 252 -13.25 -4.15 -15.89
C ASP A 252 -12.79 -5.60 -15.89
N HIS A 253 -12.87 -6.29 -17.03
CA HIS A 253 -12.45 -7.69 -17.20
C HIS A 253 -13.09 -8.68 -16.22
N ILE A 254 -14.34 -8.41 -15.80
CA ILE A 254 -15.02 -9.19 -14.75
C ILE A 254 -15.17 -10.67 -15.10
N GLU A 255 -15.34 -11.02 -16.37
CA GLU A 255 -15.51 -12.43 -16.80
C GLU A 255 -14.25 -13.24 -16.53
N GLU A 256 -13.07 -12.70 -16.86
CA GLU A 256 -11.77 -13.32 -16.59
C GLU A 256 -11.49 -13.42 -15.09
N ILE A 257 -11.85 -12.37 -14.33
CA ILE A 257 -11.69 -12.37 -12.87
C ILE A 257 -12.56 -13.45 -12.23
N LEU A 258 -13.84 -13.55 -12.60
CA LEU A 258 -14.74 -14.59 -12.09
C LEU A 258 -14.29 -16.00 -12.49
N LYS A 259 -13.79 -16.17 -13.73
CA LYS A 259 -13.22 -17.44 -14.19
C LYS A 259 -12.01 -17.85 -13.34
N ALA A 260 -11.14 -16.91 -12.99
CA ALA A 260 -10.01 -17.19 -12.11
C ALA A 260 -10.45 -17.48 -10.67
N ALA A 261 -11.42 -16.72 -10.13
CA ALA A 261 -11.97 -16.90 -8.80
C ALA A 261 -12.76 -18.20 -8.62
N ALA A 262 -13.28 -18.79 -9.71
CA ALA A 262 -14.02 -20.07 -9.66
C ALA A 262 -13.19 -21.26 -9.15
N LYS A 263 -11.88 -21.12 -8.98
CA LYS A 263 -10.99 -22.10 -8.32
C LYS A 263 -11.18 -22.13 -6.80
N CYS A 264 -11.68 -21.04 -6.22
CA CYS A 264 -11.88 -20.92 -4.77
C CYS A 264 -13.13 -21.73 -4.35
N GLU A 265 -13.15 -22.17 -3.10
CA GLU A 265 -14.29 -22.93 -2.55
C GLU A 265 -15.56 -22.08 -2.48
N ARG A 266 -15.39 -20.76 -2.29
CA ARG A 266 -16.48 -19.80 -2.20
C ARG A 266 -16.16 -18.53 -2.98
N VAL A 267 -17.16 -17.98 -3.69
CA VAL A 267 -17.07 -16.67 -4.34
C VAL A 267 -18.18 -15.79 -3.81
N VAL A 268 -17.82 -14.63 -3.25
CA VAL A 268 -18.72 -13.58 -2.79
C VAL A 268 -18.54 -12.37 -3.72
N THR A 269 -19.54 -12.09 -4.54
CA THR A 269 -19.51 -10.92 -5.42
C THR A 269 -20.04 -9.68 -4.70
N PHE A 270 -19.50 -8.51 -5.01
CA PHE A 270 -20.01 -7.25 -4.48
C PHE A 270 -20.03 -6.17 -5.57
N GLY A 271 -20.75 -5.09 -5.34
CA GLY A 271 -20.84 -3.95 -6.25
C GLY A 271 -22.27 -3.42 -6.42
N THR A 272 -22.48 -2.66 -7.50
CA THR A 272 -23.77 -2.02 -7.79
C THR A 272 -24.73 -2.90 -8.58
N LYS A 273 -24.20 -3.94 -9.25
CA LYS A 273 -25.00 -4.82 -10.12
C LYS A 273 -26.03 -5.62 -9.33
N GLU A 274 -27.20 -5.85 -9.93
CA GLU A 274 -28.32 -6.57 -9.30
C GLU A 274 -28.00 -7.98 -8.85
N ASN A 275 -27.09 -8.65 -9.54
CA ASN A 275 -26.65 -10.00 -9.24
C ASN A 275 -25.48 -10.08 -8.26
N ALA A 276 -25.05 -8.96 -7.65
CA ALA A 276 -24.05 -8.98 -6.60
C ALA A 276 -24.61 -9.62 -5.32
N VAL A 277 -23.83 -10.49 -4.67
CA VAL A 277 -24.19 -11.10 -3.38
C VAL A 277 -24.28 -10.02 -2.29
N ILE A 278 -23.33 -9.08 -2.28
CA ILE A 278 -23.36 -7.87 -1.43
C ILE A 278 -23.54 -6.68 -2.35
N ARG A 279 -24.77 -6.20 -2.42
CA ARG A 279 -25.16 -5.13 -3.35
C ARG A 279 -25.22 -3.79 -2.64
N VAL A 280 -24.61 -2.78 -3.24
CA VAL A 280 -24.75 -1.39 -2.83
C VAL A 280 -25.73 -0.64 -3.74
N SER A 281 -26.57 0.20 -3.16
CA SER A 281 -27.50 1.09 -3.86
C SER A 281 -27.67 2.41 -3.10
N ASP A 282 -28.44 3.33 -3.66
CA ASP A 282 -28.85 4.59 -3.04
C ASP A 282 -27.69 5.44 -2.48
N ILE A 283 -26.57 5.47 -3.20
CA ILE A 283 -25.38 6.23 -2.80
C ILE A 283 -25.70 7.73 -2.92
N LYS A 284 -25.65 8.43 -1.79
CA LYS A 284 -25.96 9.87 -1.69
C LYS A 284 -24.83 10.60 -0.97
N PRO A 285 -24.29 11.68 -1.59
CA PRO A 285 -23.33 12.53 -0.92
C PRO A 285 -24.00 13.32 0.21
N GLY A 286 -23.26 13.56 1.29
CA GLY A 286 -23.55 14.51 2.34
C GLY A 286 -22.28 15.30 2.66
N ARG A 287 -22.36 16.39 3.38
CA ARG A 287 -21.15 17.16 3.76
C ARG A 287 -20.20 16.27 4.56
N GLY A 288 -19.03 15.95 3.99
CA GLY A 288 -17.98 15.12 4.60
C GLY A 288 -18.36 13.66 4.81
N LYS A 289 -19.38 13.12 4.14
CA LYS A 289 -19.80 11.73 4.30
C LYS A 289 -20.66 11.23 3.15
N PHE A 290 -20.78 9.93 3.03
CA PHE A 290 -21.72 9.26 2.14
C PHE A 290 -22.74 8.44 2.93
N TYR A 291 -23.99 8.44 2.43
CA TYR A 291 -25.05 7.53 2.84
C TYR A 291 -25.28 6.55 1.71
N PHE A 292 -25.42 5.27 2.01
CA PHE A 292 -25.69 4.24 1.01
C PHE A 292 -26.38 3.05 1.65
N HIS A 293 -27.11 2.32 0.85
CA HIS A 293 -27.79 1.10 1.25
C HIS A 293 -26.97 -0.12 0.82
N VAL A 294 -26.83 -1.14 1.70
CA VAL A 294 -26.20 -2.41 1.37
C VAL A 294 -27.14 -3.55 1.71
N ALA A 295 -27.37 -4.40 0.71
CA ALA A 295 -28.15 -5.63 0.86
C ALA A 295 -27.25 -6.84 0.66
N GLY A 296 -27.40 -7.83 1.51
CA GLY A 296 -26.78 -9.15 1.44
C GLY A 296 -27.82 -10.24 1.60
N PRO A 297 -27.43 -11.53 1.60
CA PRO A 297 -28.35 -12.65 1.68
C PRO A 297 -29.23 -12.66 2.95
N ASP A 298 -28.75 -12.11 4.05
CA ASP A 298 -29.35 -12.15 5.39
C ASP A 298 -29.47 -10.78 6.06
N PHE A 299 -29.15 -9.68 5.33
CA PHE A 299 -29.30 -8.32 5.83
C PHE A 299 -29.65 -7.32 4.71
N SER A 300 -30.24 -6.19 5.13
CA SER A 300 -30.55 -5.05 4.25
C SER A 300 -30.52 -3.80 5.13
N GLU A 301 -29.46 -2.98 5.02
CA GLU A 301 -29.14 -1.95 6.00
C GLU A 301 -28.58 -0.69 5.36
N ASP A 302 -28.88 0.46 5.98
CA ASP A 302 -28.29 1.74 5.62
C ASP A 302 -26.97 1.96 6.34
N PHE A 303 -25.97 2.43 5.60
CA PHE A 303 -24.64 2.74 6.07
C PHE A 303 -24.33 4.23 5.95
N THR A 304 -23.46 4.69 6.82
CA THR A 304 -22.84 6.01 6.75
C THR A 304 -21.33 5.85 6.77
N LEU A 305 -20.66 6.50 5.82
CA LEU A 305 -19.21 6.52 5.71
C LEU A 305 -18.72 7.97 5.81
N PRO A 306 -18.07 8.38 6.94
CA PRO A 306 -17.63 9.75 7.14
C PRO A 306 -16.29 10.03 6.45
N VAL A 307 -16.27 9.89 5.12
CA VAL A 307 -15.10 10.16 4.26
C VAL A 307 -15.56 10.78 2.95
N HIS A 308 -14.65 11.42 2.25
CA HIS A 308 -14.86 12.03 0.95
C HIS A 308 -14.58 11.02 -0.19
N GLY A 309 -15.17 11.26 -1.36
CA GLY A 309 -14.96 10.48 -2.57
C GLY A 309 -15.85 9.23 -2.67
N VAL A 310 -16.73 9.22 -3.69
CA VAL A 310 -17.66 8.09 -3.93
C VAL A 310 -16.95 6.74 -4.08
N PHE A 311 -15.71 6.72 -4.60
CA PHE A 311 -14.88 5.52 -4.71
C PHE A 311 -14.55 4.89 -3.34
N ASN A 312 -14.65 5.64 -2.24
CA ASN A 312 -14.50 5.09 -0.89
C ASN A 312 -15.72 4.28 -0.45
N VAL A 313 -16.88 4.51 -1.04
CA VAL A 313 -18.04 3.62 -0.86
C VAL A 313 -17.75 2.25 -1.48
N GLU A 314 -17.16 2.18 -2.68
CA GLU A 314 -16.74 0.92 -3.31
C GLU A 314 -15.74 0.16 -2.44
N ASN A 315 -14.74 0.88 -1.88
CA ASN A 315 -13.76 0.31 -0.95
C ASN A 315 -14.42 -0.22 0.33
N ALA A 316 -15.42 0.51 0.87
CA ALA A 316 -16.18 0.08 2.04
C ALA A 316 -17.02 -1.17 1.75
N VAL A 317 -17.67 -1.23 0.60
CA VAL A 317 -18.48 -2.40 0.19
C VAL A 317 -17.60 -3.64 0.02
N ALA A 318 -16.38 -3.49 -0.51
CA ALA A 318 -15.40 -4.57 -0.58
C ALA A 318 -15.02 -5.10 0.83
N ALA A 319 -14.78 -4.19 1.77
CA ALA A 319 -14.50 -4.55 3.16
C ALA A 319 -15.72 -5.20 3.85
N ILE A 320 -16.95 -4.68 3.61
CA ILE A 320 -18.21 -5.24 4.10
C ILE A 320 -18.39 -6.67 3.59
N ALA A 321 -18.16 -6.91 2.29
CA ALA A 321 -18.29 -8.24 1.69
C ALA A 321 -17.33 -9.26 2.32
N ALA A 322 -16.07 -8.88 2.53
CA ALA A 322 -15.10 -9.72 3.21
C ALA A 322 -15.47 -9.96 4.69
N ALA A 323 -15.81 -8.91 5.42
CA ALA A 323 -16.21 -9.00 6.83
C ALA A 323 -17.45 -9.88 7.03
N TRP A 324 -18.47 -9.70 6.17
CA TRP A 324 -19.65 -10.55 6.15
C TRP A 324 -19.31 -12.01 5.85
N SER A 325 -18.42 -12.26 4.88
CA SER A 325 -18.00 -13.62 4.54
C SER A 325 -17.30 -14.36 5.68
N MET A 326 -16.70 -13.61 6.61
CA MET A 326 -16.06 -14.10 7.84
C MET A 326 -17.06 -14.22 9.03
N GLY A 327 -18.33 -13.86 8.83
CA GLY A 327 -19.36 -13.92 9.87
C GLY A 327 -19.31 -12.77 10.88
N ILE A 328 -18.70 -11.64 10.55
CA ILE A 328 -18.72 -10.45 11.42
C ILE A 328 -20.14 -9.87 11.44
N PRO A 329 -20.74 -9.62 12.61
CA PRO A 329 -22.08 -9.04 12.72
C PRO A 329 -22.19 -7.68 12.02
N VAL A 330 -23.24 -7.48 11.23
CA VAL A 330 -23.45 -6.25 10.45
C VAL A 330 -23.47 -4.99 11.31
N SER A 331 -23.98 -5.08 12.54
CA SER A 331 -23.97 -3.96 13.51
C SER A 331 -22.54 -3.50 13.84
N LEU A 332 -21.58 -4.44 14.00
CA LEU A 332 -20.18 -4.11 14.25
C LEU A 332 -19.51 -3.55 12.99
N ILE A 333 -19.86 -4.08 11.80
CA ILE A 333 -19.38 -3.56 10.52
C ILE A 333 -19.79 -2.08 10.37
N LYS A 334 -21.06 -1.75 10.64
CA LYS A 334 -21.59 -0.37 10.59
C LYS A 334 -20.86 0.55 11.58
N GLU A 335 -20.74 0.12 12.83
CA GLU A 335 -20.10 0.90 13.88
C GLU A 335 -18.62 1.19 13.55
N SER A 336 -17.90 0.19 13.04
CA SER A 336 -16.48 0.31 12.71
C SER A 336 -16.20 1.32 11.59
N LEU A 337 -17.12 1.46 10.63
CA LEU A 337 -16.98 2.42 9.53
C LEU A 337 -17.16 3.88 9.97
N LEU A 338 -17.88 4.15 11.07
CA LEU A 338 -18.11 5.51 11.55
C LEU A 338 -16.86 6.19 12.12
N GLY A 339 -15.88 5.41 12.58
CA GLY A 339 -14.67 5.95 13.22
C GLY A 339 -13.37 5.70 12.43
N VAL A 340 -13.45 5.09 11.25
CA VAL A 340 -12.25 4.71 10.51
C VAL A 340 -11.62 5.90 9.79
N THR A 341 -10.30 6.06 9.95
CA THR A 341 -9.48 7.01 9.21
C THR A 341 -8.36 6.26 8.51
N VAL A 342 -7.98 6.73 7.33
CA VAL A 342 -6.90 6.13 6.54
C VAL A 342 -5.86 7.22 6.28
N PRO A 343 -4.68 7.14 6.89
CA PRO A 343 -3.65 8.17 6.75
C PRO A 343 -3.30 8.44 5.28
N GLY A 344 -3.28 9.73 4.89
CA GLY A 344 -2.96 10.14 3.52
C GLY A 344 -3.92 9.66 2.44
N ARG A 345 -5.16 9.37 2.80
CA ARG A 345 -6.24 9.03 1.85
C ARG A 345 -7.47 9.86 2.15
N MET A 346 -7.72 10.89 1.34
CA MET A 346 -8.82 11.83 1.52
C MET A 346 -8.89 12.41 2.94
N GLU A 347 -7.73 12.61 3.59
CA GLU A 347 -7.69 13.26 4.90
C GLU A 347 -8.10 14.71 4.76
N THR A 348 -9.21 15.07 5.36
CA THR A 348 -9.81 16.39 5.25
C THR A 348 -9.68 17.15 6.56
N TYR A 349 -9.24 18.38 6.45
CA TYR A 349 -9.05 19.31 7.54
C TYR A 349 -9.74 20.63 7.21
N GLU A 350 -10.43 21.22 8.18
CA GLU A 350 -11.10 22.51 8.03
C GLU A 350 -10.47 23.55 8.94
N SER A 351 -10.49 24.84 8.53
CA SER A 351 -10.17 25.94 9.40
C SER A 351 -11.16 26.03 10.56
N SER A 352 -10.83 26.72 11.64
CA SER A 352 -11.62 26.77 12.88
C SER A 352 -13.07 27.25 12.68
N ALA A 353 -13.31 28.10 11.71
CA ALA A 353 -14.65 28.59 11.35
C ALA A 353 -15.22 27.92 10.07
N GLY A 354 -14.52 26.91 9.51
CA GLY A 354 -14.98 26.11 8.37
C GLY A 354 -14.93 26.84 7.03
N GLU A 355 -14.13 27.92 6.90
CA GLU A 355 -14.06 28.70 5.66
C GLU A 355 -13.16 28.08 4.60
N VAL A 356 -12.08 27.39 5.01
CA VAL A 356 -11.12 26.73 4.09
C VAL A 356 -11.02 25.27 4.43
N THR A 357 -11.09 24.44 3.41
CA THR A 357 -10.93 22.99 3.50
C THR A 357 -9.63 22.57 2.82
N ALA A 358 -8.76 21.85 3.52
CA ALA A 358 -7.59 21.19 2.93
C ALA A 358 -7.81 19.69 2.86
N ILE A 359 -7.54 19.08 1.70
CA ILE A 359 -7.65 17.65 1.46
C ILE A 359 -6.27 17.10 1.11
N VAL A 360 -5.75 16.18 1.93
CA VAL A 360 -4.47 15.50 1.73
C VAL A 360 -4.70 14.09 1.18
N ASP A 361 -4.11 13.80 0.01
CA ASP A 361 -4.28 12.49 -0.62
C ASP A 361 -3.00 12.04 -1.35
N PHE A 362 -2.85 10.73 -1.49
CA PHE A 362 -1.76 10.09 -2.23
C PHE A 362 -1.97 10.07 -3.75
N ALA A 363 -2.97 10.75 -4.28
CA ALA A 363 -3.23 10.85 -5.71
C ALA A 363 -1.97 11.33 -6.46
N HIS A 364 -1.45 10.50 -7.38
CA HIS A 364 -0.14 10.69 -8.01
C HIS A 364 -0.11 10.26 -9.49
N ASN A 365 -1.27 10.13 -10.13
CA ASN A 365 -1.40 9.87 -11.58
C ASN A 365 -2.69 10.50 -12.12
N GLY A 366 -2.83 10.56 -13.46
CA GLY A 366 -3.94 11.22 -14.11
C GLY A 366 -5.31 10.76 -13.62
N LEU A 367 -5.57 9.45 -13.59
CA LEU A 367 -6.87 8.91 -13.14
C LEU A 367 -7.22 9.32 -11.70
N SER A 368 -6.25 9.28 -10.79
CA SER A 368 -6.49 9.70 -9.40
C SER A 368 -6.69 11.21 -9.29
N PHE A 369 -6.01 12.01 -10.10
CA PHE A 369 -6.24 13.46 -10.17
C PHE A 369 -7.65 13.80 -10.65
N GLU A 370 -8.12 13.18 -11.75
CA GLU A 370 -9.51 13.35 -12.21
C GLU A 370 -10.51 13.04 -11.09
N LYS A 371 -10.36 11.91 -10.40
CA LYS A 371 -11.24 11.53 -9.29
C LYS A 371 -11.21 12.52 -8.14
N MET A 372 -10.05 13.14 -7.83
CA MET A 372 -9.96 14.18 -6.80
C MET A 372 -10.77 15.41 -7.17
N PHE A 373 -10.58 15.93 -8.39
CA PHE A 373 -11.35 17.09 -8.87
C PHE A 373 -12.83 16.79 -9.01
N ASP A 374 -13.22 15.58 -9.46
CA ASP A 374 -14.62 15.16 -9.52
C ASP A 374 -15.26 15.10 -8.14
N THR A 375 -14.51 14.62 -7.14
CA THR A 375 -14.95 14.60 -5.74
C THR A 375 -15.21 16.03 -5.24
N VAL A 376 -14.28 16.97 -5.48
CA VAL A 376 -14.48 18.37 -5.08
C VAL A 376 -15.67 18.99 -5.79
N ALA A 377 -15.82 18.77 -7.11
CA ALA A 377 -16.96 19.30 -7.87
C ALA A 377 -18.31 18.76 -7.34
N LEU A 378 -18.36 17.50 -6.89
CA LEU A 378 -19.56 16.88 -6.34
C LEU A 378 -19.88 17.34 -4.92
N GLU A 379 -18.86 17.39 -4.03
CA GLU A 379 -19.05 17.60 -2.59
C GLU A 379 -18.96 19.06 -2.17
N TYR A 380 -18.26 19.89 -2.98
CA TYR A 380 -18.06 21.33 -2.78
C TYR A 380 -18.45 22.12 -4.05
N PRO A 381 -19.71 22.05 -4.48
CA PRO A 381 -20.12 22.66 -5.75
C PRO A 381 -19.92 24.19 -5.76
N GLY A 382 -19.22 24.67 -6.79
CA GLY A 382 -18.91 26.09 -6.96
C GLY A 382 -17.74 26.62 -6.14
N SER A 383 -17.06 25.78 -5.36
CA SER A 383 -15.83 26.16 -4.64
C SER A 383 -14.68 26.42 -5.62
N ARG A 384 -13.84 27.40 -5.29
CA ARG A 384 -12.53 27.53 -5.91
C ARG A 384 -11.62 26.40 -5.46
N VAL A 385 -10.71 26.01 -6.33
CA VAL A 385 -9.79 24.89 -6.06
C VAL A 385 -8.35 25.33 -6.24
N SER A 386 -7.59 25.26 -5.15
CA SER A 386 -6.11 25.28 -5.20
C SER A 386 -5.56 23.86 -5.22
N VAL A 387 -4.44 23.62 -5.94
CA VAL A 387 -3.75 22.34 -5.90
C VAL A 387 -2.24 22.53 -5.66
N VAL A 388 -1.69 21.71 -4.75
CA VAL A 388 -0.26 21.61 -4.45
C VAL A 388 0.20 20.20 -4.79
N PHE A 389 1.10 20.03 -5.77
CA PHE A 389 1.59 18.72 -6.17
C PHE A 389 2.94 18.75 -6.86
N GLY A 390 3.56 17.58 -6.98
CA GLY A 390 4.75 17.30 -7.77
C GLY A 390 4.68 15.90 -8.38
N THR A 391 5.78 15.49 -9.03
CA THR A 391 5.93 14.13 -9.54
C THR A 391 7.34 13.61 -9.25
N PRO A 392 7.52 12.28 -9.11
CA PRO A 392 8.83 11.72 -8.84
C PRO A 392 9.77 11.86 -10.04
N GLY A 393 11.06 11.93 -9.74
CA GLY A 393 12.12 11.91 -10.74
C GLY A 393 12.47 10.50 -11.23
N GLY A 394 13.00 10.40 -12.45
CA GLY A 394 13.54 9.17 -13.03
C GLY A 394 12.52 8.07 -13.36
N LYS A 395 11.23 8.31 -13.18
CA LYS A 395 10.16 7.32 -13.45
C LYS A 395 8.82 8.00 -13.75
N ALA A 396 7.90 7.24 -14.39
CA ALA A 396 6.50 7.64 -14.59
C ALA A 396 6.33 9.03 -15.26
N PHE A 397 7.14 9.31 -16.30
CA PHE A 397 7.17 10.60 -17.00
C PHE A 397 5.81 11.03 -17.57
N ASN A 398 4.96 10.09 -17.98
CA ASN A 398 3.60 10.37 -18.44
C ASN A 398 2.76 11.12 -17.40
N ARG A 399 3.01 10.93 -16.10
CA ARG A 399 2.29 11.61 -15.01
C ARG A 399 2.47 13.12 -15.07
N ARG A 400 3.64 13.62 -15.50
CA ARG A 400 3.92 15.06 -15.62
C ARG A 400 2.94 15.73 -16.57
N LYS A 401 2.72 15.08 -17.74
CA LYS A 401 1.74 15.54 -18.72
C LYS A 401 0.33 15.46 -18.19
N ASP A 402 -0.11 14.26 -17.77
CA ASP A 402 -1.49 14.01 -17.39
C ASP A 402 -1.93 14.91 -16.23
N MET A 403 -1.12 14.98 -15.16
CA MET A 403 -1.43 15.79 -13.99
C MET A 403 -1.35 17.30 -14.28
N GLY A 404 -0.42 17.71 -15.14
CA GLY A 404 -0.30 19.09 -15.61
C GLY A 404 -1.53 19.53 -16.39
N GLU A 405 -1.95 18.77 -17.41
CA GLU A 405 -3.13 19.08 -18.22
C GLU A 405 -4.44 19.10 -17.39
N ILE A 406 -4.62 18.11 -16.49
CA ILE A 406 -5.80 18.07 -15.60
C ILE A 406 -5.82 19.28 -14.69
N SER A 407 -4.71 19.59 -14.03
CA SER A 407 -4.64 20.75 -13.13
C SER A 407 -4.89 22.06 -13.86
N GLY A 408 -4.32 22.21 -15.07
CA GLY A 408 -4.51 23.41 -15.90
C GLY A 408 -5.98 23.63 -16.31
N LYS A 409 -6.77 22.56 -16.46
CA LYS A 409 -8.21 22.62 -16.79
C LYS A 409 -9.12 22.84 -15.59
N ARG A 410 -8.70 22.35 -14.40
CA ARG A 410 -9.60 22.14 -13.27
C ARG A 410 -9.30 23.02 -12.05
N ALA A 411 -8.06 23.49 -11.88
CA ALA A 411 -7.67 24.26 -10.71
C ALA A 411 -7.65 25.77 -10.97
N ASP A 412 -8.04 26.57 -9.97
CA ASP A 412 -7.96 28.03 -10.00
C ASP A 412 -6.56 28.54 -9.63
N ARG A 413 -5.85 27.82 -8.76
CA ARG A 413 -4.49 28.13 -8.33
C ARG A 413 -3.65 26.85 -8.30
N ILE A 414 -2.43 26.91 -8.83
CA ILE A 414 -1.58 25.73 -8.98
C ILE A 414 -0.20 26.02 -8.38
N PHE A 415 0.23 25.18 -7.44
CA PHE A 415 1.55 25.20 -6.84
C PHE A 415 2.30 23.92 -7.18
N LEU A 416 3.41 24.06 -7.91
CA LEU A 416 4.29 22.96 -8.24
C LEU A 416 5.45 22.88 -7.24
N VAL A 417 5.69 21.68 -6.73
CA VAL A 417 6.62 21.42 -5.63
C VAL A 417 7.43 20.15 -5.86
N PRO A 418 8.58 19.97 -5.19
CA PRO A 418 9.30 18.70 -5.19
C PRO A 418 8.44 17.55 -4.64
N ASP A 419 8.57 16.38 -5.29
CA ASP A 419 7.98 15.10 -4.85
C ASP A 419 8.89 13.95 -5.27
N ASP A 420 9.71 13.45 -4.34
CA ASP A 420 10.68 12.35 -4.56
C ASP A 420 11.55 12.52 -5.84
N PRO A 421 12.27 13.63 -5.99
CA PRO A 421 12.99 13.93 -7.24
C PRO A 421 14.12 12.93 -7.55
N GLY A 422 14.59 12.16 -6.56
CA GLY A 422 15.74 11.27 -6.72
C GLY A 422 16.98 12.04 -7.17
N ASN A 423 17.58 11.60 -8.27
CA ASN A 423 18.75 12.26 -8.86
C ASN A 423 18.41 13.31 -9.95
N GLU A 424 17.13 13.56 -10.20
CA GLU A 424 16.68 14.55 -11.19
C GLU A 424 16.52 15.91 -10.54
N ASP A 425 16.76 16.99 -11.28
CA ASP A 425 16.59 18.35 -10.78
C ASP A 425 15.08 18.63 -10.52
N PRO A 426 14.67 18.88 -9.27
CA PRO A 426 13.27 19.13 -8.94
C PRO A 426 12.71 20.41 -9.62
N GLN A 427 13.55 21.40 -9.89
CA GLN A 427 13.15 22.59 -10.63
C GLN A 427 12.77 22.24 -12.07
N ALA A 428 13.58 21.43 -12.76
CA ALA A 428 13.32 20.98 -14.11
C ALA A 428 12.03 20.13 -14.21
N ILE A 429 11.77 19.27 -13.21
CA ILE A 429 10.51 18.50 -13.13
C ILE A 429 9.32 19.46 -13.05
N CYS A 430 9.36 20.45 -12.18
CA CYS A 430 8.27 21.43 -12.02
C CYS A 430 8.08 22.28 -13.29
N GLU A 431 9.16 22.69 -13.95
CA GLU A 431 9.09 23.43 -15.21
C GLU A 431 8.48 22.63 -16.35
N GLU A 432 8.79 21.32 -16.46
CA GLU A 432 8.17 20.42 -17.43
C GLU A 432 6.65 20.31 -17.19
N ILE A 433 6.22 20.08 -15.94
CA ILE A 433 4.79 20.04 -15.58
C ILE A 433 4.13 21.39 -15.91
N GLY A 434 4.79 22.51 -15.57
CA GLY A 434 4.32 23.85 -15.84
C GLY A 434 4.11 24.13 -17.33
N GLY A 435 4.94 23.53 -18.19
CA GLY A 435 4.78 23.59 -19.65
C GLY A 435 3.48 22.94 -20.16
N TYR A 436 3.00 21.89 -19.49
CA TYR A 436 1.69 21.29 -19.81
C TYR A 436 0.52 22.13 -19.27
N ILE A 437 0.64 22.68 -18.06
CA ILE A 437 -0.35 23.62 -17.49
C ILE A 437 -0.53 24.86 -18.38
N ALA A 438 0.56 25.46 -18.84
CA ALA A 438 0.54 26.63 -19.69
C ALA A 438 -0.16 26.39 -21.06
N LYS A 439 -0.09 25.16 -21.59
CA LYS A 439 -0.84 24.79 -22.82
C LYS A 439 -2.36 24.83 -22.63
N GLU A 440 -2.83 24.62 -21.41
CA GLU A 440 -4.26 24.75 -21.07
C GLU A 440 -4.65 26.21 -20.76
N GLY A 441 -3.72 27.17 -20.86
CA GLY A 441 -3.97 28.58 -20.62
C GLY A 441 -3.94 28.99 -19.14
N ALA A 442 -3.58 28.09 -18.23
CA ALA A 442 -3.54 28.34 -16.80
C ALA A 442 -2.17 28.85 -16.34
N SER A 443 -2.15 29.59 -15.22
CA SER A 443 -0.95 30.05 -14.53
C SER A 443 -0.60 29.11 -13.36
N PHE A 444 0.69 29.04 -13.03
CA PHE A 444 1.18 28.23 -11.93
C PHE A 444 2.32 28.94 -11.19
N GLN A 445 2.63 28.47 -10.00
CA GLN A 445 3.76 28.92 -9.19
C GLN A 445 4.64 27.72 -8.84
N ILE A 446 5.95 27.90 -8.93
CA ILE A 446 6.92 26.89 -8.50
C ILE A 446 7.46 27.27 -7.12
N ARG A 447 7.48 26.32 -6.19
CA ARG A 447 8.02 26.48 -4.84
C ARG A 447 8.89 25.28 -4.48
N MET A 448 10.16 25.50 -4.22
CA MET A 448 11.08 24.40 -3.88
C MET A 448 10.93 23.90 -2.44
N ASP A 449 10.25 24.62 -1.58
CA ASP A 449 9.83 24.16 -0.25
C ASP A 449 8.34 23.79 -0.29
N ARG A 450 8.06 22.47 -0.22
CA ARG A 450 6.70 21.92 -0.27
C ARG A 450 5.86 22.39 0.93
N GLY A 451 6.45 22.45 2.14
CA GLY A 451 5.74 22.92 3.32
C GLY A 451 5.36 24.40 3.24
N ALA A 452 6.28 25.23 2.74
CA ALA A 452 6.00 26.65 2.49
C ALA A 452 4.92 26.85 1.41
N ALA A 453 4.90 26.02 0.36
CA ALA A 453 3.86 26.07 -0.67
C ALA A 453 2.48 25.71 -0.12
N ILE A 454 2.39 24.65 0.72
CA ILE A 454 1.13 24.27 1.38
C ILE A 454 0.62 25.42 2.25
N ARG A 455 1.50 26.02 3.04
CA ARG A 455 1.17 27.18 3.88
C ARG A 455 0.69 28.38 3.02
N GLU A 456 1.41 28.71 1.95
CA GLU A 456 1.03 29.79 1.02
C GLU A 456 -0.33 29.54 0.35
N ALA A 457 -0.59 28.31 -0.07
CA ALA A 457 -1.87 27.91 -0.67
C ALA A 457 -3.03 28.11 0.30
N ILE A 458 -2.88 27.67 1.56
CA ILE A 458 -3.92 27.77 2.59
C ILE A 458 -4.12 29.21 3.07
N LEU A 459 -3.05 29.94 3.41
CA LEU A 459 -3.16 31.30 3.92
C LEU A 459 -3.68 32.29 2.86
N GLY A 460 -3.43 32.03 1.59
CA GLY A 460 -3.94 32.83 0.48
C GLY A 460 -5.30 32.34 -0.06
N ALA A 461 -5.94 31.37 0.58
CA ALA A 461 -7.25 30.88 0.17
C ALA A 461 -8.36 31.86 0.55
N VAL A 462 -9.42 31.89 -0.27
CA VAL A 462 -10.63 32.66 0.04
C VAL A 462 -11.66 31.77 0.76
N PRO A 463 -12.60 32.35 1.53
CA PRO A 463 -13.66 31.57 2.15
C PRO A 463 -14.42 30.69 1.13
N GLY A 464 -14.60 29.41 1.44
CA GLY A 464 -15.21 28.40 0.59
C GLY A 464 -14.23 27.70 -0.36
N GLU A 465 -12.94 28.05 -0.33
CA GLU A 465 -11.93 27.41 -1.19
C GLU A 465 -11.51 26.04 -0.67
N VAL A 466 -11.28 25.11 -1.58
CA VAL A 466 -10.71 23.78 -1.30
C VAL A 466 -9.27 23.73 -1.77
N VAL A 467 -8.36 23.36 -0.87
CA VAL A 467 -6.92 23.20 -1.15
C VAL A 467 -6.59 21.71 -1.23
N LEU A 468 -6.35 21.20 -2.43
CA LEU A 468 -5.89 19.83 -2.68
C LEU A 468 -4.38 19.74 -2.51
N ILE A 469 -3.89 18.85 -1.65
CA ILE A 469 -2.47 18.60 -1.40
C ILE A 469 -2.21 17.15 -1.79
N LEU A 470 -1.61 16.95 -2.97
CA LEU A 470 -1.60 15.66 -3.66
C LEU A 470 -0.18 15.12 -3.90
N GLY A 471 -0.05 13.79 -3.90
CA GLY A 471 1.14 13.04 -4.26
C GLY A 471 1.73 12.23 -3.11
N LYS A 472 2.03 12.87 -1.97
CA LYS A 472 2.72 12.21 -0.85
C LYS A 472 1.78 11.58 0.19
N GLY A 473 0.56 12.09 0.36
CA GLY A 473 -0.37 11.54 1.35
C GLY A 473 0.25 11.46 2.75
N ALA A 474 0.42 10.24 3.29
CA ALA A 474 0.97 9.99 4.62
C ALA A 474 2.51 9.89 4.68
N ASP A 475 3.22 10.08 3.57
CA ASP A 475 4.68 9.93 3.54
C ASP A 475 5.37 10.87 4.51
N VAL A 476 6.31 10.32 5.28
CA VAL A 476 7.15 11.06 6.25
C VAL A 476 8.62 11.16 5.79
N THR A 477 8.88 10.82 4.55
CA THR A 477 10.20 10.93 3.91
C THR A 477 10.07 11.52 2.51
N MET A 478 11.17 12.06 2.00
CA MET A 478 11.33 12.48 0.61
C MET A 478 12.57 11.82 0.03
N HIS A 479 12.44 11.19 -1.14
CA HIS A 479 13.57 10.56 -1.83
C HIS A 479 14.38 11.60 -2.58
N VAL A 480 15.62 11.88 -2.11
CA VAL A 480 16.54 12.87 -2.70
C VAL A 480 17.89 12.20 -2.95
N GLY A 481 18.41 12.32 -4.16
CA GLY A 481 19.61 11.60 -4.56
C GLY A 481 19.39 10.08 -4.50
N ASN A 482 20.26 9.38 -3.76
CA ASN A 482 20.19 7.93 -3.56
C ASN A 482 19.62 7.55 -2.18
N GLY A 483 18.99 8.46 -1.46
CA GLY A 483 18.51 8.22 -0.11
C GLY A 483 17.19 8.91 0.24
N ASN A 484 16.64 8.57 1.39
CA ASN A 484 15.45 9.21 1.94
C ASN A 484 15.86 10.21 3.02
N VAL A 485 15.32 11.41 2.95
CA VAL A 485 15.44 12.44 3.97
C VAL A 485 14.12 12.56 4.75
N PRO A 486 14.14 12.90 6.04
CA PRO A 486 12.92 13.10 6.81
C PRO A 486 12.05 14.22 6.22
N TYR A 487 10.73 14.00 6.20
CA TYR A 487 9.69 14.94 5.80
C TYR A 487 8.58 14.97 6.84
N ARG A 488 8.03 16.14 7.16
CA ARG A 488 7.05 16.30 8.25
C ARG A 488 5.63 15.83 7.91
N SER A 489 5.37 15.38 6.70
CA SER A 489 4.10 15.05 6.06
C SER A 489 3.24 16.26 5.68
N ASP A 490 2.49 16.09 4.59
CA ASP A 490 1.54 17.08 4.07
C ASP A 490 0.47 17.44 5.12
N ALA A 491 -0.01 16.45 5.87
CA ALA A 491 -1.05 16.63 6.89
C ALA A 491 -0.62 17.54 8.05
N VAL A 492 0.65 17.47 8.45
CA VAL A 492 1.18 18.34 9.51
C VAL A 492 1.23 19.79 9.04
N TYR A 493 1.75 20.04 7.84
CA TYR A 493 1.78 21.39 7.26
C TYR A 493 0.38 21.97 7.05
N ALA A 494 -0.56 21.16 6.57
CA ALA A 494 -1.95 21.57 6.37
C ALA A 494 -2.63 22.00 7.68
N LYS A 495 -2.49 21.19 8.75
CA LYS A 495 -3.06 21.50 10.07
C LYS A 495 -2.51 22.80 10.66
N GLU A 496 -1.19 22.98 10.61
CA GLU A 496 -0.54 24.18 11.11
C GLU A 496 -1.00 25.44 10.34
N ALA A 497 -1.06 25.36 9.01
CA ALA A 497 -1.50 26.47 8.17
C ALA A 497 -2.99 26.81 8.36
N LEU A 498 -3.87 25.81 8.52
CA LEU A 498 -5.28 26.04 8.80
C LEU A 498 -5.51 26.66 10.19
N ALA A 499 -4.73 26.27 11.18
CA ALA A 499 -4.79 26.90 12.50
C ALA A 499 -4.36 28.37 12.44
N GLU A 500 -3.31 28.69 11.68
CA GLU A 500 -2.84 30.06 11.45
C GLU A 500 -3.90 30.89 10.68
N TYR A 501 -4.51 30.32 9.62
CA TYR A 501 -5.58 30.95 8.86
C TYR A 501 -6.78 31.31 9.76
N GLY A 502 -7.25 30.36 10.59
CA GLY A 502 -8.37 30.57 11.49
C GLY A 502 -8.11 31.66 12.53
N ASN A 503 -6.88 31.77 13.06
CA ASN A 503 -6.50 32.83 14.00
C ASN A 503 -6.52 34.21 13.32
N ALA A 504 -5.94 34.32 12.12
CA ALA A 504 -5.92 35.59 11.36
C ALA A 504 -7.35 36.01 10.94
N PHE A 505 -8.22 35.05 10.62
CA PHE A 505 -9.62 35.33 10.27
C PHE A 505 -10.42 35.83 11.47
N ALA A 506 -10.23 35.24 12.65
CA ALA A 506 -10.88 35.66 13.88
C ALA A 506 -10.45 37.07 14.31
N GLU A 507 -9.15 37.39 14.19
CA GLU A 507 -8.63 38.76 14.47
C GLU A 507 -9.23 39.80 13.51
N ALA A 508 -9.33 39.47 12.21
CA ALA A 508 -9.93 40.35 11.20
C ALA A 508 -11.45 40.57 11.41
N ALA A 509 -12.18 39.55 11.87
CA ALA A 509 -13.59 39.66 12.22
C ALA A 509 -13.83 40.55 13.42
N THR A 510 -13.02 40.40 14.50
CA THR A 510 -13.10 41.23 15.71
C THR A 510 -12.74 42.70 15.43
N ALA A 511 -11.78 42.96 14.54
CA ALA A 511 -11.41 44.30 14.14
C ALA A 511 -12.55 45.03 13.41
N ARG A 512 -13.32 44.34 12.56
CA ARG A 512 -14.49 44.90 11.85
C ARG A 512 -15.66 45.22 12.78
N GLU A 513 -15.91 44.36 13.79
CA GLU A 513 -16.95 44.62 14.81
C GLU A 513 -16.62 45.78 15.74
N THR A 514 -15.34 46.17 15.84
CA THR A 514 -14.91 47.32 16.65
C THR A 514 -14.91 48.65 15.86
N GLU A 515 -15.00 48.60 14.52
CA GLU A 515 -15.08 49.77 13.63
C GLU A 515 -16.53 50.16 13.25
N GLU A 516 -17.51 49.31 13.54
CA GLU A 516 -18.96 49.60 13.47
C GLU A 516 -19.49 50.09 14.85
#